data_739b432ec380084cdfd7a13639299d37
#
_entry.id   739b432ec380084cdfd7a13639299d37
#
_cell.length_a   1.000
_cell.length_b   1.000
_cell.length_c   1.000
_cell.angle_alpha   90.00
_cell.angle_beta   90.00
_cell.angle_gamma   90.00
#
_symmetry.space_group_name_H-M   'P 1'
#
loop_
_entity.id
_entity.type
_entity.pdbx_description
1 polymer ?
#
loop_
_entity_poly.entity_id
_entity_poly.type
_entity_poly.pdbx_seq_one_letter_code
_entity_poly.pdbx_strand_id
1 'polypeptide(L)'
;IQAWAVPREASSYEKSIRGKEFFVAEYEGVIVGFGVLNQEVAEVEAVYVTPQAGGRGIGLEVLRKLEERATDLGLRELRLNASLNAAEFYQKAGYVAQAPSKYRLLTGVEIACVPMVKALTREADAI
;
A
#
# COMPACT_ATOMS: atom_id res chain seq x y z
N ILE A 1 11.10 10.98 10.47
CA ILE A 1 9.71 10.68 10.08
C ILE A 1 8.98 10.28 11.32
N GLN A 2 7.89 10.93 11.55
CA GLN A 2 7.17 10.79 12.79
C GLN A 2 5.78 10.24 12.54
N ALA A 3 4.99 10.24 13.42
CA ALA A 3 3.55 10.05 13.49
C ALA A 3 2.90 9.23 12.37
N TRP A 4 2.49 8.05 12.75
CA TRP A 4 1.65 7.21 11.91
C TRP A 4 0.28 7.20 12.54
N ALA A 5 -0.72 7.58 11.78
CA ALA A 5 -2.09 7.61 12.29
C ALA A 5 -3.07 7.33 11.17
N VAL A 6 -4.15 6.67 11.53
CA VAL A 6 -5.28 6.55 10.61
C VAL A 6 -5.95 7.93 10.57
N PRO A 7 -6.12 8.53 9.40
CA PRO A 7 -6.74 9.84 9.31
C PRO A 7 -8.14 9.83 9.89
N ARG A 8 -8.47 10.82 10.69
CA ARG A 8 -9.80 10.92 11.27
C ARG A 8 -10.85 11.13 10.21
N GLU A 9 -10.46 11.80 9.15
CA GLU A 9 -11.33 12.08 8.02
C GLU A 9 -11.82 10.80 7.36
N ALA A 10 -11.13 9.69 7.56
CA ALA A 10 -11.57 8.42 7.03
C ALA A 10 -12.98 8.07 7.48
N SER A 11 -13.33 8.41 8.72
CA SER A 11 -14.68 8.12 9.22
C SER A 11 -15.74 8.96 8.54
N SER A 12 -15.37 10.15 8.06
CA SER A 12 -16.31 11.03 7.34
C SER A 12 -16.67 10.51 5.97
N TYR A 13 -15.83 9.64 5.42
CA TYR A 13 -16.01 9.07 4.08
C TYR A 13 -16.38 7.59 4.13
N GLU A 14 -16.89 7.15 5.27
CA GLU A 14 -17.17 5.74 5.51
C GLU A 14 -17.93 5.05 4.40
N LYS A 15 -18.92 5.72 3.82
CA LYS A 15 -19.72 5.13 2.75
C LYS A 15 -18.91 4.88 1.49
N SER A 16 -17.95 5.76 1.20
CA SER A 16 -17.14 5.68 -0.02
C SER A 16 -15.92 4.79 0.13
N ILE A 17 -15.48 4.56 1.37
CA ILE A 17 -14.22 3.89 1.63
C ILE A 17 -14.38 2.67 2.53
N ARG A 18 -15.58 2.10 2.57
CA ARG A 18 -15.82 0.90 3.37
C ARG A 18 -14.80 -0.18 3.05
N GLY A 19 -14.25 -0.79 4.09
CA GLY A 19 -13.25 -1.83 3.94
C GLY A 19 -11.85 -1.31 3.67
N LYS A 20 -11.68 0.01 3.61
CA LYS A 20 -10.37 0.59 3.33
C LYS A 20 -9.85 1.32 4.55
N GLU A 21 -8.54 1.25 4.75
CA GLU A 21 -7.87 1.97 5.80
C GLU A 21 -6.78 2.84 5.20
N PHE A 22 -6.66 4.05 5.72
CA PHE A 22 -5.72 5.05 5.23
C PHE A 22 -4.69 5.33 6.30
N PHE A 23 -3.43 5.40 5.89
CA PHE A 23 -2.33 5.76 6.76
C PHE A 23 -1.58 6.92 6.14
N VAL A 24 -1.19 7.87 6.97
CA VAL A 24 -0.40 9.01 6.50
C VAL A 24 0.94 9.03 7.20
N ALA A 25 1.94 9.50 6.49
CA ALA A 25 3.27 9.74 7.04
C ALA A 25 3.44 11.25 7.17
N GLU A 26 3.78 11.69 8.37
CA GLU A 26 4.04 13.09 8.63
C GLU A 26 5.51 13.29 9.00
N TYR A 27 6.04 14.42 8.57
CA TYR A 27 7.37 14.84 8.96
C TYR A 27 7.29 16.32 9.30
N GLU A 28 7.60 16.65 10.55
CA GLU A 28 7.54 18.02 11.05
C GLU A 28 6.20 18.70 10.75
N GLY A 29 5.11 17.97 10.96
CA GLY A 29 3.77 18.52 10.79
C GLY A 29 3.27 18.55 9.36
N VAL A 30 4.05 18.05 8.41
CA VAL A 30 3.67 18.05 7.01
C VAL A 30 3.45 16.61 6.55
N ILE A 31 2.34 16.37 5.86
CA ILE A 31 2.08 15.04 5.29
C ILE A 31 3.00 14.84 4.09
N VAL A 32 3.84 13.82 4.13
CA VAL A 32 4.81 13.53 3.09
C VAL A 32 4.50 12.25 2.33
N GLY A 33 3.49 11.51 2.75
CA GLY A 33 3.09 10.31 2.04
C GLY A 33 1.84 9.71 2.64
N PHE A 34 1.26 8.75 1.92
CA PHE A 34 0.11 8.00 2.43
C PHE A 34 0.05 6.62 1.80
N GLY A 35 -0.71 5.74 2.44
CA GLY A 35 -0.99 4.42 1.91
C GLY A 35 -2.44 4.05 2.13
N VAL A 36 -2.95 3.18 1.28
CA VAL A 36 -4.32 2.70 1.36
C VAL A 36 -4.33 1.19 1.33
N LEU A 37 -4.98 0.59 2.33
CA LEU A 37 -5.18 -0.85 2.42
C LEU A 37 -6.66 -1.15 2.25
N ASN A 38 -6.98 -2.00 1.29
CA ASN A 38 -8.33 -2.53 1.15
C ASN A 38 -8.36 -3.90 1.80
N GLN A 39 -8.89 -3.98 3.02
CA GLN A 39 -8.87 -5.23 3.77
C GLN A 39 -9.83 -6.28 3.22
N GLU A 40 -10.86 -5.87 2.50
CA GLU A 40 -11.84 -6.82 1.97
C GLU A 40 -11.26 -7.73 0.90
N VAL A 41 -10.31 -7.21 0.13
CA VAL A 41 -9.68 -7.97 -0.94
C VAL A 41 -8.18 -8.17 -0.72
N ALA A 42 -7.69 -7.80 0.46
CA ALA A 42 -6.28 -7.93 0.82
C ALA A 42 -5.35 -7.26 -0.20
N GLU A 43 -5.67 -6.02 -0.52
CA GLU A 43 -4.95 -5.29 -1.55
C GLU A 43 -4.35 -3.98 -1.03
N VAL A 44 -3.10 -3.72 -1.43
CA VAL A 44 -2.49 -2.40 -1.27
C VAL A 44 -2.94 -1.59 -2.48
N GLU A 45 -3.79 -0.60 -2.25
CA GLU A 45 -4.33 0.19 -3.35
C GLU A 45 -3.47 1.38 -3.72
N ALA A 46 -2.71 1.90 -2.77
CA ALA A 46 -1.84 3.03 -3.05
C ALA A 46 -0.72 3.11 -2.02
N VAL A 47 0.43 3.52 -2.49
CA VAL A 47 1.53 4.00 -1.67
C VAL A 47 2.06 5.22 -2.39
N TYR A 48 1.96 6.37 -1.77
CA TYR A 48 2.36 7.63 -2.37
C TYR A 48 3.32 8.38 -1.46
N VAL A 49 4.33 8.99 -2.06
CA VAL A 49 5.29 9.83 -1.35
C VAL A 49 5.44 11.12 -2.15
N THR A 50 5.43 12.26 -1.46
CA THR A 50 5.61 13.53 -2.16
C THR A 50 7.00 13.56 -2.79
N PRO A 51 7.14 14.17 -3.98
CA PRO A 51 8.44 14.20 -4.66
C PRO A 51 9.56 14.82 -3.81
N GLN A 52 9.25 15.82 -3.02
CA GLN A 52 10.23 16.48 -2.17
C GLN A 52 10.78 15.58 -1.08
N ALA A 53 10.02 14.56 -0.72
CA ALA A 53 10.41 13.63 0.34
C ALA A 53 10.96 12.31 -0.21
N GLY A 54 11.14 12.21 -1.51
CA GLY A 54 11.65 10.99 -2.13
C GLY A 54 13.07 10.66 -1.70
N GLY A 55 13.40 9.37 -1.75
CA GLY A 55 14.75 8.92 -1.43
C GLY A 55 15.05 8.79 0.06
N ARG A 56 14.05 8.94 0.93
CA ARG A 56 14.22 8.85 2.37
C ARG A 56 13.62 7.60 2.99
N GLY A 57 13.21 6.65 2.18
CA GLY A 57 12.62 5.41 2.69
C GLY A 57 11.19 5.53 3.16
N ILE A 58 10.53 6.63 2.89
CA ILE A 58 9.16 6.87 3.35
C ILE A 58 8.19 5.89 2.73
N GLY A 59 8.34 5.61 1.44
CA GLY A 59 7.47 4.65 0.76
C GLY A 59 7.52 3.27 1.40
N LEU A 60 8.72 2.84 1.77
CA LEU A 60 8.88 1.53 2.43
C LEU A 60 8.25 1.56 3.82
N GLU A 61 8.40 2.66 4.55
CA GLU A 61 7.77 2.77 5.87
C GLU A 61 6.25 2.73 5.78
N VAL A 62 5.68 3.42 4.78
CA VAL A 62 4.24 3.38 4.55
C VAL A 62 3.81 1.94 4.25
N LEU A 63 4.52 1.28 3.34
CA LEU A 63 4.20 -0.09 2.97
C LEU A 63 4.26 -1.03 4.17
N ARG A 64 5.30 -0.90 5.00
CA ARG A 64 5.43 -1.73 6.21
C ARG A 64 4.28 -1.53 7.18
N LYS A 65 3.77 -0.30 7.29
CA LYS A 65 2.61 -0.03 8.13
C LYS A 65 1.36 -0.73 7.60
N LEU A 66 1.18 -0.72 6.29
CA LEU A 66 0.06 -1.44 5.68
C LEU A 66 0.20 -2.95 5.93
N GLU A 67 1.40 -3.48 5.80
CA GLU A 67 1.64 -4.91 6.06
C GLU A 67 1.40 -5.28 7.51
N GLU A 68 1.86 -4.43 8.42
CA GLU A 68 1.64 -4.63 9.85
C GLU A 68 0.14 -4.66 10.17
N ARG A 69 -0.60 -3.70 9.61
CA ARG A 69 -2.04 -3.65 9.81
C ARG A 69 -2.73 -4.86 9.22
N ALA A 70 -2.32 -5.27 8.02
CA ALA A 70 -2.88 -6.45 7.38
C ALA A 70 -2.66 -7.70 8.24
N THR A 71 -1.48 -7.84 8.80
CA THR A 71 -1.16 -8.96 9.69
C THR A 71 -2.05 -8.93 10.92
N ASP A 72 -2.24 -7.75 11.51
CA ASP A 72 -3.10 -7.59 12.69
C ASP A 72 -4.55 -7.95 12.38
N LEU A 73 -4.98 -7.71 11.15
CA LEU A 73 -6.33 -8.07 10.72
C LEU A 73 -6.48 -9.55 10.36
N GLY A 74 -5.41 -10.30 10.42
CA GLY A 74 -5.44 -11.73 10.12
C GLY A 74 -5.27 -12.07 8.66
N LEU A 75 -4.91 -11.11 7.83
CA LEU A 75 -4.65 -11.37 6.43
C LEU A 75 -3.35 -12.13 6.29
N ARG A 76 -3.31 -13.09 5.37
CA ARG A 76 -2.14 -13.93 5.19
C ARG A 76 -1.29 -13.54 4.00
N GLU A 77 -1.82 -12.69 3.14
CA GLU A 77 -1.08 -12.18 2.01
C GLU A 77 -1.62 -10.83 1.62
N LEU A 78 -0.83 -10.08 0.89
CA LEU A 78 -1.26 -8.83 0.27
C LEU A 78 -0.95 -8.90 -1.21
N ARG A 79 -1.84 -8.31 -1.98
CA ARG A 79 -1.66 -8.20 -3.42
C ARG A 79 -1.69 -6.73 -3.83
N LEU A 80 -1.15 -6.45 -4.97
CA LEU A 80 -1.18 -5.11 -5.55
C LEU A 80 -0.93 -5.19 -7.04
N ASN A 81 -1.24 -4.10 -7.72
CA ASN A 81 -0.92 -3.95 -9.12
C ASN A 81 0.06 -2.79 -9.22
N ALA A 82 1.31 -3.09 -9.50
CA ALA A 82 2.36 -2.09 -9.55
C ALA A 82 2.44 -1.50 -10.95
N SER A 83 2.65 -0.18 -11.02
CA SER A 83 3.02 0.42 -12.29
C SER A 83 4.39 -0.12 -12.67
N LEU A 84 4.75 -0.04 -13.95
CA LEU A 84 6.04 -0.53 -14.40
C LEU A 84 7.19 0.16 -13.68
N ASN A 85 7.02 1.45 -13.37
CA ASN A 85 8.05 2.20 -12.66
C ASN A 85 8.20 1.80 -11.19
N ALA A 86 7.15 1.29 -10.59
CA ALA A 86 7.15 0.95 -9.17
C ALA A 86 7.45 -0.52 -8.89
N ALA A 87 7.45 -1.36 -9.92
CA ALA A 87 7.61 -2.80 -9.71
C ALA A 87 8.90 -3.16 -8.96
N GLU A 88 9.99 -2.50 -9.28
CA GLU A 88 11.27 -2.78 -8.60
C GLU A 88 11.20 -2.46 -7.11
N PHE A 89 10.55 -1.36 -6.77
CA PHE A 89 10.36 -0.98 -5.38
C PHE A 89 9.65 -2.09 -4.59
N TYR A 90 8.57 -2.61 -5.17
CA TYR A 90 7.82 -3.66 -4.50
C TYR A 90 8.57 -4.99 -4.47
N GLN A 91 9.33 -5.30 -5.52
CA GLN A 91 10.15 -6.51 -5.53
C GLN A 91 11.16 -6.48 -4.40
N LYS A 92 11.80 -5.35 -4.19
CA LYS A 92 12.77 -5.20 -3.10
C LYS A 92 12.11 -5.31 -1.74
N ALA A 93 10.82 -4.99 -1.66
CA ALA A 93 10.06 -5.12 -0.41
C ALA A 93 9.53 -6.54 -0.17
N GLY A 94 9.79 -7.46 -1.09
CA GLY A 94 9.41 -8.86 -0.93
C GLY A 94 8.20 -9.30 -1.73
N TYR A 95 7.67 -8.44 -2.60
CA TYR A 95 6.55 -8.81 -3.45
C TYR A 95 7.04 -9.58 -4.67
N VAL A 96 6.29 -10.61 -5.03
CA VAL A 96 6.64 -11.48 -6.15
C VAL A 96 5.73 -11.15 -7.33
N ALA A 97 6.34 -10.81 -8.45
CA ALA A 97 5.61 -10.47 -9.65
C ALA A 97 4.88 -11.69 -10.22
N GLN A 98 3.65 -11.46 -10.62
CA GLN A 98 2.87 -12.43 -11.37
C GLN A 98 2.98 -12.06 -12.86
N ALA A 99 2.22 -12.73 -13.71
CA ALA A 99 2.25 -12.39 -15.12
C ALA A 99 1.78 -10.94 -15.32
N PRO A 100 2.47 -10.15 -16.15
CA PRO A 100 2.04 -8.78 -16.42
C PRO A 100 0.64 -8.76 -17.02
N SER A 101 -0.12 -7.73 -16.69
CA SER A 101 -1.47 -7.57 -17.22
C SER A 101 -1.72 -6.11 -17.57
N LYS A 102 -2.88 -5.87 -18.18
CA LYS A 102 -3.30 -4.51 -18.53
C LYS A 102 -4.48 -4.14 -17.65
N TYR A 103 -4.52 -2.90 -17.28
CA TYR A 103 -5.58 -2.36 -16.45
C TYR A 103 -6.35 -1.34 -17.29
N ARG A 104 -7.65 -1.52 -17.44
CA ARG A 104 -8.48 -0.61 -18.23
C ARG A 104 -9.13 0.42 -17.32
N LEU A 105 -8.89 1.68 -17.63
CA LEU A 105 -9.52 2.78 -16.92
C LEU A 105 -10.94 3.00 -17.45
N LEU A 106 -11.74 3.76 -16.69
CA LEU A 106 -13.10 4.09 -17.10
C LEU A 106 -13.15 4.84 -18.43
N THR A 107 -12.07 5.52 -18.78
CA THR A 107 -11.96 6.24 -20.04
C THR A 107 -11.71 5.31 -21.23
N GLY A 108 -11.50 4.03 -20.98
CA GLY A 108 -11.15 3.07 -22.02
C GLY A 108 -9.66 2.94 -22.27
N VAL A 109 -8.85 3.77 -21.63
CA VAL A 109 -7.39 3.68 -21.75
C VAL A 109 -6.88 2.47 -20.96
N GLU A 110 -6.00 1.71 -21.58
CA GLU A 110 -5.35 0.59 -20.91
C GLU A 110 -3.96 0.99 -20.46
N ILE A 111 -3.59 0.57 -19.24
CA ILE A 111 -2.24 0.77 -18.73
C ILE A 111 -1.64 -0.58 -18.34
N ALA A 112 -0.36 -0.74 -18.67
CA ALA A 112 0.34 -1.97 -18.29
C ALA A 112 0.64 -1.93 -16.79
N CYS A 113 0.46 -3.05 -16.14
CA CYS A 113 0.78 -3.17 -14.72
C CYS A 113 1.35 -4.56 -14.44
N VAL A 114 1.98 -4.69 -13.28
CA VAL A 114 2.54 -5.95 -12.82
C VAL A 114 1.79 -6.35 -11.56
N PRO A 115 0.94 -7.38 -11.63
CA PRO A 115 0.31 -7.91 -10.43
C PRO A 115 1.37 -8.54 -9.54
N MET A 116 1.32 -8.26 -8.26
CA MET A 116 2.33 -8.76 -7.33
C MET A 116 1.65 -9.26 -6.06
N VAL A 117 2.28 -10.21 -5.40
CA VAL A 117 1.76 -10.82 -4.16
C VAL A 117 2.91 -11.00 -3.18
N LYS A 118 2.61 -10.77 -1.91
CA LYS A 118 3.55 -11.06 -0.83
C LYS A 118 2.84 -11.82 0.27
N ALA A 119 3.41 -12.94 0.70
CA ALA A 119 2.92 -13.66 1.87
C ALA A 119 3.32 -12.89 3.13
N LEU A 120 2.37 -12.76 4.05
CA LEU A 120 2.61 -12.11 5.32
C LEU A 120 2.89 -13.17 6.37
N THR A 121 3.93 -12.96 7.17
CA THR A 121 4.32 -13.90 8.19
C THR A 121 4.15 -13.27 9.55
N ARG A 122 3.39 -13.93 10.42
CA ARG A 122 3.29 -13.52 11.81
C ARG A 122 4.45 -14.11 12.56
N GLU A 123 4.85 -13.48 13.64
CA GLU A 123 5.91 -14.00 14.49
C GLU A 123 5.62 -15.44 14.93
N ALA A 124 4.37 -15.73 15.25
CA ALA A 124 3.97 -17.07 15.67
C ALA A 124 4.10 -18.11 14.54
N ASP A 125 4.11 -17.68 13.30
CA ASP A 125 4.20 -18.56 12.14
C ASP A 125 5.64 -18.66 11.60
N ALA A 126 6.54 -17.89 12.15
CA ALA A 126 7.91 -17.78 11.66
C ALA A 126 8.80 -18.85 12.30
N ILE A 127 8.65 -20.06 11.86
CA ILE A 127 9.45 -21.16 12.40
C ILE A 127 10.21 -21.85 11.28
#